data_b07bb264f1e5a9f315b62d980d297292
#
_entry.id   b07bb264f1e5a9f315b62d980d297292
#
_cell.length_a   1.000
_cell.length_b   1.000
_cell.length_c   1.000
_cell.angle_alpha   90.00
_cell.angle_beta   90.00
_cell.angle_gamma   90.00
#
_symmetry.space_group_name_H-M   'P 1'
#
loop_
_entity.id
_entity.type
_entity.pdbx_description
1 polymer ?
#
loop_
_entity_poly.entity_id
_entity_poly.type
_entity_poly.pdbx_seq_one_letter_code
_entity_poly.pdbx_strand_id
1 'polypeptide(L)'
;MAVFTEPEKFSVLPGSAADTGKIQSEGSTLNPSLVNLFPAIYQLALAAGGKAPERTTFNEFLRLILQRLYYIERGGMWSYDASADYPAGAVVGYSGSLYLALKDNGSGTDAGAVQPDADGEVWQKLPTLADVAKAYLSKSDASDTYQTKEDLSSQITTSVRSNWYSNFPDGAEAHNAMWGGRDITAAFNAGTVSTNIANGTFKDIFPGDYITKQVTISGTAYTVNWVVADCDYWINKGDQNNGMETHHVVIVPQAPIFSANMNATNTTEGGYMGSRMFRETIPACATGIVNAFGASHILTFRDWLISGMTANQISSGLPNFTGGAQWGASPWVSVQCDLMTEKMVLGAPVNSASALDEWGATRQFSAFRLSEKLINYNRQSYWLRNIVSSANFANVNGNGRAATGDASLVLGVRPFALLV
;
A
#
# COMPACT_ATOMS: atom_id res chain seq x y z
N MET A 1 4.20 -31.51 6.27
CA MET A 1 3.39 -30.37 5.78
C MET A 1 1.98 -30.87 5.57
N ALA A 2 0.98 -30.19 6.12
CA ALA A 2 -0.40 -30.53 5.84
C ALA A 2 -0.64 -30.31 4.34
N VAL A 3 -1.13 -31.34 3.63
CA VAL A 3 -1.54 -31.23 2.24
C VAL A 3 -2.79 -30.37 2.23
N PHE A 4 -2.70 -29.17 1.66
CA PHE A 4 -3.88 -28.35 1.43
C PHE A 4 -4.66 -28.98 0.31
N THR A 5 -5.80 -29.53 0.63
CA THR A 5 -6.80 -29.90 -0.36
C THR A 5 -7.56 -28.64 -0.80
N GLU A 6 -7.90 -28.60 -2.08
CA GLU A 6 -8.85 -27.61 -2.61
C GLU A 6 -10.03 -27.52 -1.65
N PRO A 7 -10.41 -26.33 -1.16
CA PRO A 7 -11.61 -26.19 -0.36
C PRO A 7 -12.77 -26.79 -1.12
N GLU A 8 -13.61 -27.59 -0.43
CA GLU A 8 -14.80 -28.13 -1.06
C GLU A 8 -15.51 -27.05 -1.84
N LYS A 9 -15.81 -27.35 -3.10
CA LYS A 9 -16.59 -26.45 -3.96
C LYS A 9 -17.84 -26.05 -3.21
N PHE A 10 -18.02 -24.79 -2.99
CA PHE A 10 -19.29 -24.27 -2.51
C PHE A 10 -20.34 -24.40 -3.63
N SER A 11 -20.73 -25.63 -3.96
CA SER A 11 -21.88 -25.89 -4.82
C SER A 11 -23.18 -25.46 -4.13
N VAL A 12 -23.17 -25.45 -2.83
CA VAL A 12 -24.13 -24.73 -1.97
C VAL A 12 -23.27 -24.09 -0.89
N LEU A 13 -23.32 -22.78 -0.78
CA LEU A 13 -22.66 -22.10 0.31
C LEU A 13 -23.10 -22.68 1.64
N PRO A 14 -22.16 -22.98 2.57
CA PRO A 14 -22.50 -23.65 3.81
C PRO A 14 -23.47 -22.78 4.63
N GLY A 15 -24.74 -23.05 4.48
CA GLY A 15 -25.80 -22.37 5.20
C GLY A 15 -26.78 -23.31 5.88
N SER A 16 -26.60 -24.63 5.79
CA SER A 16 -27.56 -25.62 6.33
C SER A 16 -27.06 -26.39 7.55
N ALA A 17 -25.85 -26.21 8.05
CA ALA A 17 -25.43 -26.82 9.32
C ALA A 17 -25.86 -25.94 10.50
N ALA A 18 -26.52 -26.53 11.45
CA ALA A 18 -27.37 -25.91 12.45
C ALA A 18 -26.70 -25.00 13.48
N ASP A 19 -25.36 -24.79 13.51
CA ASP A 19 -24.69 -24.07 14.60
C ASP A 19 -23.56 -23.13 14.18
N THR A 20 -23.35 -22.93 12.90
CA THR A 20 -22.52 -21.84 12.40
C THR A 20 -23.41 -20.64 12.13
N GLY A 21 -23.00 -19.44 12.53
CA GLY A 21 -23.77 -18.22 12.30
C GLY A 21 -24.23 -18.14 10.85
N LYS A 22 -25.52 -18.28 10.64
CA LYS A 22 -26.13 -18.73 9.37
C LYS A 22 -26.02 -17.66 8.31
N ILE A 23 -24.99 -17.76 7.48
CA ILE A 23 -24.92 -17.01 6.24
C ILE A 23 -25.74 -17.79 5.21
N GLN A 24 -26.81 -17.18 4.72
CA GLN A 24 -27.65 -17.78 3.68
C GLN A 24 -27.05 -17.52 2.30
N SER A 25 -27.17 -18.50 1.38
CA SER A 25 -26.76 -18.33 -0.02
C SER A 25 -27.64 -17.33 -0.76
N GLU A 26 -28.92 -17.31 -0.46
CA GLU A 26 -29.89 -16.43 -1.10
C GLU A 26 -30.05 -15.10 -0.34
N GLY A 27 -30.49 -14.06 -1.05
CA GLY A 27 -30.72 -12.74 -0.48
C GLY A 27 -31.77 -12.78 0.64
N SER A 28 -31.48 -12.15 1.76
CA SER A 28 -32.40 -12.01 2.90
C SER A 28 -32.47 -10.57 3.36
N THR A 29 -33.63 -10.10 3.68
CA THR A 29 -33.87 -8.77 4.27
C THR A 29 -33.66 -8.73 5.79
N LEU A 30 -33.58 -9.89 6.44
CA LEU A 30 -33.54 -10.02 7.90
C LEU A 30 -32.26 -10.66 8.43
N ASN A 31 -31.58 -11.48 7.63
CA ASN A 31 -30.39 -12.22 8.04
C ASN A 31 -29.24 -11.95 7.13
N PRO A 32 -27.96 -11.96 7.63
CA PRO A 32 -26.79 -11.88 6.79
C PRO A 32 -26.75 -12.99 5.74
N SER A 33 -26.43 -12.62 4.51
CA SER A 33 -26.33 -13.55 3.38
C SER A 33 -25.13 -13.19 2.51
N LEU A 34 -24.75 -14.08 1.61
CA LEU A 34 -23.67 -13.77 0.67
C LEU A 34 -24.07 -12.76 -0.39
N VAL A 35 -25.35 -12.67 -0.72
CA VAL A 35 -25.85 -11.69 -1.69
C VAL A 35 -25.92 -10.30 -1.08
N ASN A 36 -26.49 -10.17 0.14
CA ASN A 36 -26.78 -8.88 0.76
C ASN A 36 -25.79 -8.51 1.88
N LEU A 37 -24.82 -9.40 2.22
CA LEU A 37 -23.96 -9.27 3.38
C LEU A 37 -24.80 -9.05 4.66
N PHE A 38 -24.73 -7.86 5.24
CA PHE A 38 -25.60 -7.46 6.35
C PHE A 38 -26.75 -6.60 5.82
N PRO A 39 -28.02 -7.09 5.85
CA PRO A 39 -29.18 -6.32 5.41
C PRO A 39 -29.36 -5.00 6.18
N ALA A 40 -30.13 -4.09 5.62
CA ALA A 40 -30.34 -2.74 6.16
C ALA A 40 -30.78 -2.72 7.64
N ILE A 41 -31.46 -3.79 8.16
CA ILE A 41 -31.85 -3.89 9.57
C ILE A 41 -30.63 -3.83 10.52
N TYR A 42 -29.42 -4.18 10.07
CA TYR A 42 -28.18 -4.08 10.85
C TYR A 42 -27.60 -2.66 10.86
N GLN A 43 -28.11 -1.76 10.03
CA GLN A 43 -27.74 -0.35 9.98
C GLN A 43 -28.63 0.52 10.85
N LEU A 44 -29.76 -0.02 11.34
CA LEU A 44 -30.66 0.70 12.23
C LEU A 44 -30.13 0.67 13.68
N ALA A 45 -30.37 1.73 14.42
CA ALA A 45 -30.12 1.74 15.85
C ALA A 45 -30.94 0.64 16.57
N LEU A 46 -30.36 0.00 17.58
CA LEU A 46 -31.08 -1.06 18.35
C LEU A 46 -32.42 -0.57 18.91
N ALA A 47 -32.49 0.68 19.39
CA ALA A 47 -33.70 1.31 19.89
C ALA A 47 -34.78 1.51 18.81
N ALA A 48 -34.42 1.49 17.54
CA ALA A 48 -35.30 1.58 16.37
C ALA A 48 -35.64 0.20 15.76
N GLY A 49 -35.37 -0.88 16.47
CA GLY A 49 -35.63 -2.26 16.01
C GLY A 49 -34.50 -2.83 15.15
N GLY A 50 -33.33 -2.21 15.14
CA GLY A 50 -32.12 -2.71 14.46
C GLY A 50 -31.57 -3.98 15.13
N LYS A 51 -30.72 -4.71 14.41
CA LYS A 51 -30.03 -5.88 14.95
C LYS A 51 -28.53 -5.60 15.05
N ALA A 52 -27.89 -6.03 16.14
CA ALA A 52 -26.43 -6.04 16.24
C ALA A 52 -25.90 -7.24 15.44
N PRO A 53 -24.79 -7.05 14.69
CA PRO A 53 -24.10 -8.16 14.06
C PRO A 53 -23.62 -9.17 15.11
N GLU A 54 -23.93 -10.43 14.91
CA GLU A 54 -23.40 -11.49 15.76
C GLU A 54 -21.92 -11.71 15.46
N ARG A 55 -21.10 -11.79 16.50
CA ARG A 55 -19.66 -12.06 16.37
C ARG A 55 -19.38 -13.34 15.56
N THR A 56 -20.18 -14.37 15.74
CA THR A 56 -20.07 -15.65 15.01
C THR A 56 -20.31 -15.48 13.52
N THR A 57 -21.28 -14.68 13.11
CA THR A 57 -21.56 -14.38 11.69
C THR A 57 -20.41 -13.59 11.06
N PHE A 58 -19.89 -12.58 11.77
CA PHE A 58 -18.74 -11.80 11.29
C PHE A 58 -17.49 -12.67 11.16
N ASN A 59 -17.21 -13.51 12.15
CA ASN A 59 -16.10 -14.45 12.11
C ASN A 59 -16.22 -15.43 10.94
N GLU A 60 -17.44 -15.86 10.60
CA GLU A 60 -17.67 -16.76 9.48
C GLU A 60 -17.38 -16.09 8.12
N PHE A 61 -17.80 -14.82 7.93
CA PHE A 61 -17.39 -14.06 6.74
C PHE A 61 -15.87 -13.95 6.61
N LEU A 62 -15.20 -13.60 7.71
CA LEU A 62 -13.73 -13.53 7.73
C LEU A 62 -13.10 -14.89 7.44
N ARG A 63 -13.61 -15.97 8.02
CA ARG A 63 -13.11 -17.32 7.78
C ARG A 63 -13.20 -17.70 6.30
N LEU A 64 -14.33 -17.44 5.67
CA LEU A 64 -14.56 -17.72 4.26
C LEU A 64 -13.57 -16.95 3.34
N ILE A 65 -13.35 -15.68 3.65
CA ILE A 65 -12.40 -14.84 2.90
C ILE A 65 -10.98 -15.35 3.11
N LEU A 66 -10.57 -15.59 4.35
CA LEU A 66 -9.22 -16.02 4.70
C LEU A 66 -8.88 -17.42 4.13
N GLN A 67 -9.83 -18.34 4.11
CA GLN A 67 -9.63 -19.66 3.48
C GLN A 67 -9.38 -19.52 1.97
N ARG A 68 -10.11 -18.65 1.27
CA ARG A 68 -9.90 -18.41 -0.15
C ARG A 68 -8.56 -17.75 -0.43
N LEU A 69 -8.19 -16.73 0.36
CA LEU A 69 -6.89 -16.08 0.27
C LEU A 69 -5.75 -17.06 0.52
N TYR A 70 -5.86 -17.88 1.56
CA TYR A 70 -4.87 -18.89 1.88
C TYR A 70 -4.70 -19.95 0.78
N TYR A 71 -5.81 -20.37 0.16
CA TYR A 71 -5.76 -21.29 -0.98
C TYR A 71 -4.98 -20.67 -2.16
N ILE A 72 -5.26 -19.41 -2.49
CA ILE A 72 -4.56 -18.69 -3.56
C ILE A 72 -3.08 -18.46 -3.21
N GLU A 73 -2.78 -18.06 -1.98
CA GLU A 73 -1.40 -17.84 -1.51
C GLU A 73 -0.51 -19.08 -1.59
N ARG A 74 -1.12 -20.26 -1.47
CA ARG A 74 -0.42 -21.54 -1.58
C ARG A 74 -0.32 -22.05 -3.02
N GLY A 75 -0.67 -21.22 -4.01
CA GLY A 75 -0.66 -21.59 -5.41
C GLY A 75 -1.85 -22.43 -5.84
N GLY A 76 -2.92 -22.41 -5.03
CA GLY A 76 -4.17 -23.09 -5.34
C GLY A 76 -4.85 -22.47 -6.55
N MET A 77 -5.26 -23.27 -7.49
CA MET A 77 -6.06 -22.88 -8.64
C MET A 77 -7.45 -23.47 -8.53
N TRP A 78 -8.46 -22.64 -8.82
CA TRP A 78 -9.85 -23.10 -8.77
C TRP A 78 -10.11 -24.07 -9.93
N SER A 79 -10.80 -25.15 -9.61
CA SER A 79 -11.24 -26.10 -10.63
C SER A 79 -12.36 -25.49 -11.47
N TYR A 80 -12.40 -25.87 -12.74
CA TYR A 80 -13.49 -25.50 -13.63
C TYR A 80 -14.85 -25.97 -13.08
N ASP A 81 -15.85 -25.11 -13.16
CA ASP A 81 -17.23 -25.37 -12.79
C ASP A 81 -18.15 -24.97 -13.95
N ALA A 82 -18.90 -25.92 -14.52
CA ALA A 82 -19.76 -25.66 -15.65
C ALA A 82 -20.92 -24.69 -15.37
N SER A 83 -21.20 -24.40 -14.10
CA SER A 83 -22.23 -23.44 -13.69
C SER A 83 -21.72 -22.01 -13.52
N ALA A 84 -20.41 -21.81 -13.60
CA ALA A 84 -19.79 -20.50 -13.45
C ALA A 84 -19.47 -19.87 -14.79
N ASP A 85 -19.59 -18.54 -14.88
CA ASP A 85 -19.14 -17.77 -16.03
C ASP A 85 -17.66 -17.36 -15.82
N TYR A 86 -16.86 -17.53 -16.86
CA TYR A 86 -15.44 -17.22 -16.90
C TYR A 86 -15.16 -16.16 -17.96
N PRO A 87 -14.66 -14.97 -17.59
CA PRO A 87 -14.24 -13.98 -18.58
C PRO A 87 -12.97 -14.45 -19.31
N ALA A 88 -12.75 -13.93 -20.48
CA ALA A 88 -11.48 -14.09 -21.20
C ALA A 88 -10.31 -13.67 -20.29
N GLY A 89 -9.25 -14.48 -20.25
CA GLY A 89 -8.12 -14.32 -19.32
C GLY A 89 -8.25 -15.09 -18.00
N ALA A 90 -9.40 -15.69 -17.70
CA ALA A 90 -9.54 -16.54 -16.52
C ALA A 90 -8.70 -17.82 -16.64
N VAL A 91 -8.09 -18.24 -15.53
CA VAL A 91 -7.31 -19.49 -15.45
C VAL A 91 -7.97 -20.45 -14.48
N VAL A 92 -8.18 -21.68 -14.92
CA VAL A 92 -8.81 -22.74 -14.14
C VAL A 92 -8.04 -24.06 -14.21
N GLY A 93 -8.18 -24.87 -13.17
CA GLY A 93 -7.74 -26.27 -13.18
C GLY A 93 -8.81 -27.18 -13.75
N TYR A 94 -8.47 -28.04 -14.70
CA TYR A 94 -9.37 -29.07 -15.21
C TYR A 94 -8.59 -30.33 -15.57
N SER A 95 -9.06 -31.49 -15.09
CA SER A 95 -8.46 -32.80 -15.38
C SER A 95 -6.93 -32.84 -15.18
N GLY A 96 -6.44 -32.21 -14.09
CA GLY A 96 -5.02 -32.18 -13.73
C GLY A 96 -4.15 -31.24 -14.56
N SER A 97 -4.76 -30.38 -15.37
CA SER A 97 -4.09 -29.37 -16.19
C SER A 97 -4.66 -27.98 -15.93
N LEU A 98 -3.89 -26.93 -16.27
CA LEU A 98 -4.36 -25.56 -16.23
C LEU A 98 -4.80 -25.09 -17.62
N TYR A 99 -5.88 -24.33 -17.67
CA TYR A 99 -6.45 -23.79 -18.90
C TYR A 99 -6.71 -22.29 -18.74
N LEU A 100 -6.40 -21.54 -19.79
CA LEU A 100 -6.68 -20.11 -19.95
C LEU A 100 -7.90 -19.94 -20.85
N ALA A 101 -8.89 -19.20 -20.39
CA ALA A 101 -10.02 -18.80 -21.22
C ALA A 101 -9.56 -17.77 -22.27
N LEU A 102 -9.73 -18.08 -23.54
CA LEU A 102 -9.43 -17.18 -24.67
C LEU A 102 -10.62 -16.27 -25.00
N LYS A 103 -11.82 -16.72 -24.67
CA LYS A 103 -13.09 -16.01 -24.84
C LYS A 103 -13.92 -16.15 -23.57
N ASP A 104 -14.89 -15.26 -23.41
CA ASP A 104 -15.85 -15.41 -22.33
C ASP A 104 -16.59 -16.75 -22.45
N ASN A 105 -16.62 -17.51 -21.36
CA ASN A 105 -17.18 -18.85 -21.30
C ASN A 105 -18.16 -18.95 -20.13
N GLY A 106 -19.32 -19.54 -20.37
CA GLY A 106 -20.36 -19.71 -19.34
C GLY A 106 -21.75 -19.71 -19.96
N SER A 107 -22.76 -20.02 -19.20
CA SER A 107 -24.14 -20.15 -19.66
C SER A 107 -24.75 -18.83 -20.17
N GLY A 108 -24.21 -17.72 -19.72
CA GLY A 108 -24.59 -16.36 -20.11
C GLY A 108 -23.76 -15.73 -21.23
N THR A 109 -22.82 -16.47 -21.83
CA THR A 109 -21.88 -15.97 -22.84
C THR A 109 -22.19 -16.50 -24.23
N ASP A 110 -21.64 -15.83 -25.27
CA ASP A 110 -21.81 -16.27 -26.67
C ASP A 110 -21.16 -17.64 -26.98
N ALA A 111 -20.10 -18.00 -26.24
CA ALA A 111 -19.45 -19.32 -26.38
C ALA A 111 -20.22 -20.44 -25.67
N GLY A 112 -21.16 -20.11 -24.77
CA GLY A 112 -21.81 -21.07 -23.88
C GLY A 112 -20.86 -21.68 -22.86
N ALA A 113 -21.32 -22.69 -22.12
CA ALA A 113 -20.51 -23.40 -21.11
C ALA A 113 -19.71 -24.54 -21.79
N VAL A 114 -18.55 -24.22 -22.35
CA VAL A 114 -17.63 -25.18 -23.01
C VAL A 114 -16.60 -25.67 -22.00
N GLN A 115 -16.42 -26.99 -21.89
CA GLN A 115 -15.39 -27.58 -21.03
C GLN A 115 -13.97 -27.25 -21.53
N PRO A 116 -12.99 -27.09 -20.63
CA PRO A 116 -11.65 -26.64 -21.00
C PRO A 116 -10.90 -27.50 -22.02
N ASP A 117 -11.22 -28.80 -22.14
CA ASP A 117 -10.59 -29.73 -23.08
C ASP A 117 -11.41 -29.97 -24.36
N ALA A 118 -12.60 -29.37 -24.48
CA ALA A 118 -13.51 -29.62 -25.57
C ALA A 118 -13.30 -28.74 -26.82
N ASP A 119 -12.82 -27.50 -26.62
CA ASP A 119 -12.63 -26.54 -27.71
C ASP A 119 -11.39 -25.63 -27.44
N GLY A 120 -10.40 -25.79 -28.31
CA GLY A 120 -9.15 -25.00 -28.25
C GLY A 120 -9.29 -23.53 -28.69
N GLU A 121 -10.42 -23.11 -29.27
CA GLU A 121 -10.69 -21.71 -29.55
C GLU A 121 -11.26 -20.95 -28.36
N VAL A 122 -11.85 -21.67 -27.39
CA VAL A 122 -12.41 -21.11 -26.17
C VAL A 122 -11.41 -21.22 -25.02
N TRP A 123 -10.71 -22.35 -24.93
CA TRP A 123 -9.76 -22.64 -23.87
C TRP A 123 -8.40 -23.00 -24.43
N GLN A 124 -7.36 -22.40 -23.89
CA GLN A 124 -5.97 -22.77 -24.17
C GLN A 124 -5.41 -23.55 -22.99
N LYS A 125 -4.98 -24.78 -23.23
CA LYS A 125 -4.22 -25.55 -22.25
C LYS A 125 -2.88 -24.87 -22.02
N LEU A 126 -2.58 -24.58 -20.77
CA LEU A 126 -1.28 -24.03 -20.39
C LEU A 126 -0.25 -25.17 -20.33
N PRO A 127 0.94 -24.96 -20.90
CA PRO A 127 1.97 -25.97 -20.90
C PRO A 127 2.46 -26.28 -19.48
N THR A 128 2.65 -27.54 -19.18
CA THR A 128 3.32 -27.99 -17.95
C THR A 128 4.82 -27.76 -18.08
N LEU A 129 5.54 -27.77 -16.94
CA LEU A 129 7.00 -27.75 -16.95
C LEU A 129 7.59 -28.89 -17.81
N ALA A 130 6.93 -30.05 -17.82
CA ALA A 130 7.30 -31.20 -18.63
C ALA A 130 7.09 -30.95 -20.13
N ASP A 131 6.02 -30.27 -20.51
CA ASP A 131 5.75 -29.90 -21.92
C ASP A 131 6.78 -28.89 -22.42
N VAL A 132 7.11 -27.89 -21.61
CA VAL A 132 8.15 -26.90 -21.92
C VAL A 132 9.51 -27.61 -22.01
N ALA A 133 9.87 -28.44 -21.06
CA ALA A 133 11.12 -29.22 -21.09
C ALA A 133 11.19 -30.15 -22.32
N LYS A 134 10.07 -30.81 -22.67
CA LYS A 134 9.99 -31.67 -23.84
C LYS A 134 10.11 -30.90 -25.16
N ALA A 135 9.51 -29.72 -25.25
CA ALA A 135 9.63 -28.84 -26.42
C ALA A 135 11.07 -28.33 -26.62
N TYR A 136 11.80 -28.07 -25.52
CA TYR A 136 13.21 -27.70 -25.58
C TYR A 136 14.15 -28.88 -25.89
N LEU A 137 13.83 -30.06 -25.36
CA LEU A 137 14.61 -31.29 -25.57
C LEU A 137 14.43 -31.88 -26.99
N SER A 138 13.33 -31.53 -27.69
CA SER A 138 13.08 -32.00 -29.05
C SER A 138 13.77 -31.17 -30.14
N LYS A 139 14.40 -30.07 -29.82
CA LYS A 139 15.27 -29.31 -30.75
C LYS A 139 16.68 -29.78 -30.59
N SER A 140 17.03 -30.81 -31.35
CA SER A 140 18.34 -31.49 -31.35
C SER A 140 19.54 -30.67 -31.86
N ASP A 141 19.39 -29.35 -32.07
CA ASP A 141 20.45 -28.49 -32.59
C ASP A 141 21.00 -27.46 -31.60
N ALA A 142 20.69 -27.59 -30.33
CA ALA A 142 21.21 -26.70 -29.30
C ALA A 142 22.33 -27.37 -28.50
N SER A 143 23.46 -27.67 -29.15
CA SER A 143 24.60 -28.31 -28.49
C SER A 143 25.42 -27.38 -27.57
N ASP A 144 25.07 -26.11 -27.42
CA ASP A 144 25.92 -25.16 -26.68
C ASP A 144 25.20 -24.28 -25.63
N THR A 145 23.92 -24.54 -25.32
CA THR A 145 23.26 -23.76 -24.27
C THR A 145 22.36 -24.66 -23.45
N TYR A 146 22.95 -25.52 -22.64
CA TYR A 146 22.21 -26.18 -21.56
C TYR A 146 21.78 -25.13 -20.56
N GLN A 147 20.53 -24.66 -20.67
CA GLN A 147 19.92 -23.97 -19.56
C GLN A 147 19.71 -24.98 -18.44
N THR A 148 20.27 -24.72 -17.28
CA THR A 148 20.04 -25.56 -16.11
C THR A 148 18.55 -25.52 -15.75
N LYS A 149 18.06 -26.55 -15.04
CA LYS A 149 16.69 -26.56 -14.50
C LYS A 149 16.39 -25.31 -13.65
N GLU A 150 17.42 -24.76 -13.01
CA GLU A 150 17.35 -23.54 -12.22
C GLU A 150 17.22 -22.29 -13.10
N ASP A 151 17.94 -22.23 -14.23
CA ASP A 151 17.82 -21.12 -15.18
C ASP A 151 16.44 -21.09 -15.85
N LEU A 152 15.91 -22.26 -16.23
CA LEU A 152 14.56 -22.35 -16.81
C LEU A 152 13.49 -21.97 -15.78
N SER A 153 13.61 -22.44 -14.55
CA SER A 153 12.73 -22.07 -13.45
C SER A 153 12.77 -20.58 -13.15
N SER A 154 13.95 -19.97 -13.18
CA SER A 154 14.14 -18.54 -13.01
C SER A 154 13.52 -17.74 -14.16
N GLN A 155 13.70 -18.17 -15.41
CA GLN A 155 13.12 -17.50 -16.59
C GLN A 155 11.60 -17.60 -16.61
N ILE A 156 11.02 -18.76 -16.30
CA ILE A 156 9.56 -18.95 -16.19
C ILE A 156 9.02 -18.05 -15.09
N THR A 157 9.66 -18.03 -13.92
CA THR A 157 9.25 -17.16 -12.81
C THR A 157 9.32 -15.68 -13.20
N THR A 158 10.37 -15.28 -13.91
CA THR A 158 10.56 -13.91 -14.42
C THR A 158 9.51 -13.55 -15.47
N SER A 159 9.23 -14.45 -16.42
CA SER A 159 8.20 -14.24 -17.45
C SER A 159 6.79 -14.14 -16.86
N VAL A 160 6.45 -15.03 -15.94
CA VAL A 160 5.15 -15.00 -15.25
C VAL A 160 4.99 -13.70 -14.46
N ARG A 161 6.03 -13.30 -13.71
CA ARG A 161 6.02 -12.02 -12.99
C ARG A 161 5.89 -10.83 -13.94
N SER A 162 6.69 -10.79 -15.01
CA SER A 162 6.64 -9.69 -15.97
C SER A 162 5.28 -9.57 -16.64
N ASN A 163 4.68 -10.67 -17.06
CA ASN A 163 3.35 -10.68 -17.65
C ASN A 163 2.28 -10.24 -16.65
N TRP A 164 2.39 -10.66 -15.39
CA TRP A 164 1.43 -10.28 -14.37
C TRP A 164 1.51 -8.78 -14.07
N TYR A 165 2.70 -8.21 -13.89
CA TYR A 165 2.87 -6.77 -13.66
C TYR A 165 2.48 -5.92 -14.87
N SER A 166 2.73 -6.40 -16.10
CA SER A 166 2.39 -5.65 -17.32
C SER A 166 0.89 -5.60 -17.63
N ASN A 167 0.11 -6.53 -17.06
CA ASN A 167 -1.35 -6.57 -17.19
C ASN A 167 -2.09 -6.08 -15.95
N PHE A 168 -1.36 -5.52 -14.96
CA PHE A 168 -1.98 -4.96 -13.78
C PHE A 168 -2.73 -3.66 -14.17
N PRO A 169 -3.93 -3.41 -13.62
CA PRO A 169 -4.69 -2.20 -13.95
C PRO A 169 -3.90 -0.93 -13.68
N ASP A 170 -3.95 0.01 -14.61
CA ASP A 170 -3.32 1.32 -14.45
C ASP A 170 -3.98 2.15 -13.33
N GLY A 171 -3.23 3.10 -12.79
CA GLY A 171 -3.70 4.09 -11.86
C GLY A 171 -3.31 3.86 -10.40
N ALA A 172 -3.23 4.96 -9.67
CA ALA A 172 -2.76 4.97 -8.29
C ALA A 172 -3.57 4.09 -7.34
N GLU A 173 -4.90 4.02 -7.51
CA GLU A 173 -5.79 3.26 -6.63
C GLU A 173 -5.47 1.76 -6.68
N ALA A 174 -5.33 1.20 -7.89
CA ALA A 174 -4.97 -0.20 -8.08
C ALA A 174 -3.59 -0.50 -7.51
N HIS A 175 -2.59 0.33 -7.85
CA HIS A 175 -1.21 0.14 -7.43
C HIS A 175 -1.03 0.26 -5.91
N ASN A 176 -1.74 1.16 -5.24
CA ASN A 176 -1.73 1.32 -3.78
C ASN A 176 -2.34 0.14 -3.01
N ALA A 177 -2.98 -0.79 -3.69
CA ALA A 177 -3.55 -1.97 -3.06
C ALA A 177 -2.56 -3.13 -2.90
N MET A 178 -1.34 -3.03 -3.48
CA MET A 178 -0.43 -4.15 -3.60
C MET A 178 0.99 -3.82 -3.16
N TRP A 179 1.69 -4.81 -2.60
CA TRP A 179 3.09 -4.71 -2.20
C TRP A 179 4.02 -5.20 -3.32
N GLY A 180 4.92 -4.34 -3.80
CA GLY A 180 5.95 -4.69 -4.78
C GLY A 180 7.22 -5.26 -4.15
N GLY A 181 7.93 -4.44 -3.43
CA GLY A 181 9.16 -4.81 -2.70
C GLY A 181 10.38 -5.06 -3.58
N ARG A 182 10.39 -4.53 -4.82
CA ARG A 182 11.45 -4.72 -5.82
C ARG A 182 12.43 -3.56 -5.84
N ASP A 183 13.65 -3.83 -6.26
CA ASP A 183 14.60 -2.78 -6.67
C ASP A 183 14.22 -2.28 -8.07
N ILE A 184 13.78 -1.03 -8.15
CA ILE A 184 13.44 -0.35 -9.41
C ILE A 184 14.48 0.73 -9.78
N THR A 185 15.67 0.70 -9.17
CA THR A 185 16.74 1.68 -9.40
C THR A 185 17.16 1.74 -10.88
N ALA A 186 17.30 0.60 -11.53
CA ALA A 186 17.66 0.54 -12.96
C ALA A 186 16.57 1.15 -13.85
N ALA A 187 15.30 0.86 -13.57
CA ALA A 187 14.16 1.42 -14.30
C ALA A 187 14.02 2.94 -14.09
N PHE A 188 14.30 3.42 -12.87
CA PHE A 188 14.36 4.86 -12.59
C PHE A 188 15.48 5.53 -13.38
N ASN A 189 16.70 4.99 -13.35
CA ASN A 189 17.83 5.55 -14.08
C ASN A 189 17.63 5.53 -15.61
N ALA A 190 16.83 4.61 -16.13
CA ALA A 190 16.41 4.55 -17.54
C ALA A 190 15.26 5.51 -17.90
N GLY A 191 14.70 6.24 -16.92
CA GLY A 191 13.56 7.15 -17.11
C GLY A 191 12.19 6.49 -17.20
N THR A 192 12.11 5.16 -17.15
CA THR A 192 10.83 4.42 -17.26
C THR A 192 9.90 4.70 -16.08
N VAL A 193 10.47 4.77 -14.86
CA VAL A 193 9.69 5.08 -13.64
C VAL A 193 9.06 6.47 -13.75
N SER A 194 9.85 7.50 -14.08
CA SER A 194 9.34 8.88 -14.23
C SER A 194 8.30 9.00 -15.33
N THR A 195 8.48 8.30 -16.46
CA THR A 195 7.47 8.27 -17.53
C THR A 195 6.14 7.66 -17.05
N ASN A 196 6.21 6.56 -16.31
CA ASN A 196 5.01 5.86 -15.81
C ASN A 196 4.30 6.62 -14.67
N ILE A 197 5.04 7.41 -13.91
CA ILE A 197 4.46 8.35 -12.94
C ILE A 197 3.76 9.49 -13.70
N ALA A 198 4.46 10.16 -14.61
CA ALA A 198 3.97 11.36 -15.29
C ALA A 198 2.67 11.13 -16.07
N ASN A 199 2.47 9.93 -16.63
CA ASN A 199 1.25 9.57 -17.35
C ASN A 199 0.14 8.99 -16.45
N GLY A 200 0.37 8.86 -15.13
CA GLY A 200 -0.60 8.36 -14.15
C GLY A 200 -0.91 6.87 -14.24
N THR A 201 -0.17 6.10 -15.06
CA THR A 201 -0.38 4.64 -15.12
C THR A 201 0.25 3.91 -13.95
N PHE A 202 1.35 4.42 -13.41
CA PHE A 202 2.19 3.80 -12.39
C PHE A 202 2.68 2.40 -12.76
N LYS A 203 2.68 2.07 -14.06
CA LYS A 203 3.05 0.75 -14.56
C LYS A 203 4.38 0.30 -13.96
N ASP A 204 4.40 -0.91 -13.39
CA ASP A 204 5.55 -1.51 -12.69
C ASP A 204 6.07 -0.73 -11.46
N ILE A 205 5.22 0.10 -10.84
CA ILE A 205 5.56 0.84 -9.62
C ILE A 205 4.52 0.53 -8.53
N PHE A 206 4.95 -0.01 -7.41
CA PHE A 206 4.07 -0.40 -6.31
C PHE A 206 4.63 0.05 -4.97
N PRO A 207 3.79 0.32 -3.96
CA PRO A 207 4.24 0.49 -2.59
C PRO A 207 5.18 -0.64 -2.16
N GLY A 208 6.29 -0.29 -1.54
CA GLY A 208 7.33 -1.24 -1.18
C GLY A 208 8.47 -1.39 -2.20
N ASP A 209 8.27 -1.06 -3.48
CA ASP A 209 9.37 -0.96 -4.43
C ASP A 209 10.34 0.13 -3.96
N TYR A 210 11.62 0.03 -4.28
CA TYR A 210 12.59 1.00 -3.80
C TYR A 210 13.63 1.39 -4.87
N ILE A 211 14.15 2.62 -4.70
CA ILE A 211 15.24 3.19 -5.49
C ILE A 211 16.41 3.43 -4.55
N THR A 212 17.57 2.84 -4.86
CA THR A 212 18.79 3.09 -4.09
C THR A 212 19.51 4.31 -4.63
N LYS A 213 19.73 5.31 -3.76
CA LYS A 213 20.49 6.53 -4.07
C LYS A 213 21.44 6.89 -2.96
N GLN A 214 22.58 7.44 -3.34
CA GLN A 214 23.46 8.12 -2.40
C GLN A 214 22.99 9.57 -2.26
N VAL A 215 22.70 10.01 -1.04
CA VAL A 215 22.31 11.38 -0.71
C VAL A 215 23.38 12.01 0.20
N THR A 216 23.72 13.25 -0.04
CA THR A 216 24.66 14.00 0.83
C THR A 216 23.86 15.05 1.60
N ILE A 217 23.82 14.91 2.92
CA ILE A 217 23.11 15.82 3.85
C ILE A 217 24.13 16.44 4.78
N SER A 218 24.22 17.76 4.78
CA SER A 218 25.18 18.53 5.61
C SER A 218 26.63 18.02 5.46
N GLY A 219 27.04 17.64 4.25
CA GLY A 219 28.38 17.16 3.93
C GLY A 219 28.62 15.66 4.20
N THR A 220 27.67 14.93 4.78
CA THR A 220 27.79 13.49 5.02
C THR A 220 27.01 12.71 3.95
N ALA A 221 27.64 11.71 3.33
CA ALA A 221 27.04 10.84 2.33
C ALA A 221 26.38 9.62 2.99
N TYR A 222 25.16 9.31 2.53
CA TYR A 222 24.37 8.16 3.00
C TYR A 222 23.86 7.39 1.79
N THR A 223 24.01 6.07 1.79
CA THR A 223 23.34 5.20 0.82
C THR A 223 21.97 4.81 1.36
N VAL A 224 20.92 5.18 0.65
CA VAL A 224 19.53 5.06 1.13
C VAL A 224 18.68 4.32 0.12
N ASN A 225 17.93 3.32 0.60
CA ASN A 225 16.83 2.71 -0.13
C ASN A 225 15.58 3.58 0.06
N TRP A 226 15.17 4.28 -0.98
CA TRP A 226 13.97 5.11 -1.00
C TRP A 226 12.79 4.27 -1.44
N VAL A 227 11.93 3.93 -0.50
CA VAL A 227 10.78 3.07 -0.70
C VAL A 227 9.60 3.90 -1.23
N VAL A 228 8.96 3.43 -2.29
CA VAL A 228 7.67 3.94 -2.74
C VAL A 228 6.64 3.70 -1.63
N ALA A 229 6.17 4.76 -1.03
CA ALA A 229 5.22 4.69 0.09
C ALA A 229 3.77 4.75 -0.37
N ASP A 230 3.49 5.51 -1.43
CA ASP A 230 2.14 5.73 -1.94
C ASP A 230 2.20 6.32 -3.35
N CYS A 231 1.16 6.06 -4.15
CA CYS A 231 0.95 6.70 -5.44
C CYS A 231 -0.13 7.77 -5.30
N ASP A 232 0.10 8.97 -5.84
CA ASP A 232 -0.85 10.09 -5.89
C ASP A 232 -1.45 10.50 -4.54
N TYR A 233 -0.65 10.45 -3.47
CA TYR A 233 -1.15 10.79 -2.15
C TYR A 233 -1.64 12.23 -2.03
N TRP A 234 -0.98 13.18 -2.72
CA TRP A 234 -1.31 14.61 -2.71
C TRP A 234 -2.23 15.06 -3.85
N ILE A 235 -2.65 14.18 -4.76
CA ILE A 235 -3.61 14.54 -5.82
C ILE A 235 -4.84 15.22 -5.22
N ASN A 236 -5.27 16.32 -5.84
CA ASN A 236 -6.40 17.14 -5.43
C ASN A 236 -6.26 17.78 -4.03
N LYS A 237 -5.05 17.85 -3.48
CA LYS A 237 -4.76 18.51 -2.19
C LYS A 237 -3.97 19.79 -2.39
N GLY A 238 -4.05 20.67 -1.41
CA GLY A 238 -3.39 21.96 -1.41
C GLY A 238 -4.39 23.11 -1.44
N ASP A 239 -3.86 24.32 -1.40
CA ASP A 239 -4.61 25.59 -1.41
C ASP A 239 -4.73 26.22 -2.81
N GLN A 240 -4.26 25.53 -3.85
CA GLN A 240 -4.44 25.94 -5.23
C GLN A 240 -5.86 25.61 -5.71
N ASN A 241 -6.37 26.32 -6.72
CA ASN A 241 -7.77 26.24 -7.18
C ASN A 241 -8.28 24.82 -7.46
N ASN A 242 -7.44 23.95 -8.00
CA ASN A 242 -7.77 22.54 -8.28
C ASN A 242 -6.98 21.56 -7.41
N GLY A 243 -6.21 22.05 -6.43
CA GLY A 243 -5.24 21.23 -5.73
C GLY A 243 -4.06 20.81 -6.61
N MET A 244 -3.35 19.78 -6.20
CA MET A 244 -2.25 19.21 -6.99
C MET A 244 -2.79 18.32 -8.11
N GLU A 245 -2.41 18.59 -9.35
CA GLU A 245 -2.80 17.81 -10.53
C GLU A 245 -1.66 16.91 -11.05
N THR A 246 -0.43 17.12 -10.57
CA THR A 246 0.75 16.36 -11.01
C THR A 246 0.78 14.97 -10.38
N HIS A 247 0.82 13.95 -11.21
CA HIS A 247 1.02 12.56 -10.76
C HIS A 247 2.39 12.40 -10.10
N HIS A 248 2.43 11.66 -9.01
CA HIS A 248 3.65 11.48 -8.22
C HIS A 248 3.61 10.19 -7.39
N VAL A 249 4.77 9.74 -6.95
CA VAL A 249 4.88 8.76 -5.88
C VAL A 249 5.52 9.39 -4.65
N VAL A 250 5.04 9.01 -3.48
CA VAL A 250 5.68 9.35 -2.22
C VAL A 250 6.85 8.40 -2.02
N ILE A 251 8.04 8.93 -1.78
CA ILE A 251 9.21 8.15 -1.40
C ILE A 251 9.60 8.43 0.04
N VAL A 252 9.93 7.37 0.79
CA VAL A 252 10.42 7.44 2.17
C VAL A 252 11.68 6.60 2.31
N PRO A 253 12.67 6.98 3.13
CA PRO A 253 13.78 6.08 3.43
C PRO A 253 13.28 4.80 4.09
N GLN A 254 13.85 3.66 3.75
CA GLN A 254 13.52 2.38 4.37
C GLN A 254 13.71 2.41 5.89
N ALA A 255 14.74 3.11 6.35
CA ALA A 255 15.06 3.38 7.74
C ALA A 255 15.43 4.86 7.92
N PRO A 256 15.47 5.40 9.15
CA PRO A 256 16.01 6.73 9.38
C PRO A 256 17.42 6.90 8.82
N ILE A 257 17.69 8.04 8.17
CA ILE A 257 18.95 8.29 7.46
C ILE A 257 20.06 8.64 8.47
N PHE A 258 19.74 9.49 9.43
CA PHE A 258 20.62 9.95 10.52
C PHE A 258 19.76 10.33 11.72
N SER A 259 20.36 10.89 12.78
CA SER A 259 19.63 11.32 13.98
C SER A 259 19.85 12.80 14.26
N ALA A 260 18.78 13.49 14.65
CA ALA A 260 18.80 14.90 15.10
C ALA A 260 17.71 15.14 16.15
N ASN A 261 17.78 16.28 16.82
CA ASN A 261 16.72 16.75 17.71
C ASN A 261 15.71 17.63 16.98
N MET A 262 14.49 17.72 17.51
CA MET A 262 13.49 18.66 16.99
C MET A 262 13.85 20.09 17.32
N ASN A 263 14.33 20.34 18.56
CA ASN A 263 14.82 21.63 19.06
C ASN A 263 16.03 21.43 19.98
N ALA A 264 16.80 22.48 20.21
CA ALA A 264 17.93 22.45 21.15
C ALA A 264 17.49 22.31 22.62
N THR A 265 16.26 22.71 22.92
CA THR A 265 15.64 22.64 24.25
C THR A 265 14.27 22.00 24.15
N ASN A 266 13.70 21.59 25.29
CA ASN A 266 12.39 20.96 25.37
C ASN A 266 11.28 21.99 25.20
N THR A 267 11.06 22.43 23.95
CA THR A 267 10.01 23.38 23.60
C THR A 267 9.41 23.02 22.24
N THR A 268 8.12 23.27 22.09
CA THR A 268 7.40 23.23 20.82
C THR A 268 6.90 24.62 20.43
N GLU A 269 7.49 25.66 20.99
CA GLU A 269 7.18 27.05 20.69
C GLU A 269 7.30 27.33 19.18
N GLY A 270 6.31 28.02 18.61
CA GLY A 270 6.23 28.25 17.18
C GLY A 270 5.73 27.07 16.35
N GLY A 271 5.28 25.99 17.00
CA GLY A 271 4.79 24.79 16.33
C GLY A 271 5.90 24.01 15.65
N TYR A 272 5.52 23.12 14.74
CA TYR A 272 6.48 22.38 13.92
C TYR A 272 7.32 23.31 13.04
N MET A 273 6.70 24.31 12.44
CA MET A 273 7.40 25.30 11.58
C MET A 273 8.41 26.15 12.39
N GLY A 274 8.18 26.34 13.68
CA GLY A 274 9.12 27.02 14.59
C GLY A 274 10.32 26.15 14.99
N SER A 275 10.24 24.83 14.78
CA SER A 275 11.27 23.92 15.20
C SER A 275 12.59 24.06 14.40
N ARG A 276 13.70 23.73 15.05
CA ARG A 276 15.00 23.61 14.40
C ARG A 276 14.99 22.55 13.31
N MET A 277 14.26 21.46 13.54
CA MET A 277 14.08 20.38 12.55
C MET A 277 13.56 20.94 11.24
N PHE A 278 12.46 21.69 11.26
CA PHE A 278 11.87 22.25 10.05
C PHE A 278 12.72 23.35 9.41
N ARG A 279 13.36 24.20 10.22
CA ARG A 279 14.07 25.38 9.69
C ARG A 279 15.49 25.07 9.21
N GLU A 280 16.13 24.02 9.72
CA GLU A 280 17.53 23.72 9.40
C GLU A 280 17.68 22.31 8.81
N THR A 281 17.15 21.28 9.50
CA THR A 281 17.39 19.87 9.16
C THR A 281 16.65 19.45 7.88
N ILE A 282 15.37 19.78 7.78
CA ILE A 282 14.55 19.42 6.61
C ILE A 282 15.01 20.11 5.33
N PRO A 283 15.38 21.41 5.31
CA PRO A 283 15.97 22.04 4.13
C PRO A 283 17.28 21.37 3.67
N ALA A 284 18.12 20.93 4.62
CA ALA A 284 19.33 20.19 4.27
C ALA A 284 19.01 18.82 3.67
N CYS A 285 17.99 18.13 4.17
CA CYS A 285 17.47 16.90 3.56
C CYS A 285 16.94 17.15 2.16
N ALA A 286 16.11 18.20 1.97
CA ALA A 286 15.56 18.57 0.67
C ALA A 286 16.67 18.81 -0.37
N THR A 287 17.69 19.59 0.01
CA THR A 287 18.85 19.84 -0.84
C THR A 287 19.55 18.53 -1.23
N GLY A 288 19.80 17.65 -0.27
CA GLY A 288 20.45 16.36 -0.52
C GLY A 288 19.62 15.45 -1.45
N ILE A 289 18.30 15.40 -1.23
CA ILE A 289 17.37 14.60 -2.05
C ILE A 289 17.30 15.15 -3.47
N VAL A 290 17.11 16.47 -3.63
CA VAL A 290 17.08 17.13 -4.94
C VAL A 290 18.35 16.89 -5.72
N ASN A 291 19.52 17.00 -5.07
CA ASN A 291 20.80 16.72 -5.73
C ASN A 291 20.96 15.25 -6.14
N ALA A 292 20.44 14.31 -5.35
CA ALA A 292 20.56 12.87 -5.63
C ALA A 292 19.61 12.38 -6.74
N PHE A 293 18.40 12.90 -6.78
CA PHE A 293 17.39 12.49 -7.76
C PHE A 293 17.36 13.38 -9.01
N GLY A 294 17.80 14.62 -8.90
CA GLY A 294 17.66 15.67 -9.92
C GLY A 294 16.45 16.57 -9.62
N ALA A 295 16.61 17.87 -9.86
CA ALA A 295 15.58 18.87 -9.54
C ALA A 295 14.27 18.66 -10.32
N SER A 296 14.34 18.08 -11.52
CA SER A 296 13.15 17.74 -12.32
C SER A 296 12.35 16.57 -11.77
N HIS A 297 12.92 15.77 -10.88
CA HIS A 297 12.28 14.57 -10.35
C HIS A 297 11.70 14.76 -8.95
N ILE A 298 12.03 15.84 -8.26
CA ILE A 298 11.50 16.13 -6.91
C ILE A 298 10.53 17.28 -6.97
N LEU A 299 9.28 16.99 -6.68
CA LEU A 299 8.18 17.95 -6.74
C LEU A 299 8.22 18.89 -5.54
N THR A 300 8.02 20.18 -5.82
CA THR A 300 7.62 21.15 -4.79
C THR A 300 6.11 21.08 -4.65
N PHE A 301 5.60 20.83 -3.46
CA PHE A 301 4.18 20.69 -3.21
C PHE A 301 3.72 21.57 -2.04
N ARG A 302 2.43 21.80 -1.97
CA ARG A 302 1.79 22.56 -0.90
C ARG A 302 1.35 21.59 0.19
N ASP A 303 1.85 21.79 1.41
CA ASP A 303 1.40 21.02 2.57
C ASP A 303 0.94 21.96 3.68
N TRP A 304 0.01 21.49 4.51
CA TRP A 304 -0.54 22.23 5.62
C TRP A 304 0.25 21.91 6.88
N LEU A 305 0.93 22.92 7.45
CA LEU A 305 1.83 22.74 8.56
C LEU A 305 1.41 23.60 9.75
N ILE A 306 1.61 23.08 10.96
CA ILE A 306 1.28 23.81 12.18
C ILE A 306 2.35 24.86 12.47
N SER A 307 1.90 26.11 12.61
CA SER A 307 2.72 27.27 12.91
C SER A 307 2.09 28.15 14.00
N GLY A 308 2.87 29.06 14.55
CA GLY A 308 2.38 30.12 15.43
C GLY A 308 1.85 29.66 16.80
N MET A 309 2.15 28.42 17.22
CA MET A 309 1.76 27.92 18.53
C MET A 309 2.71 28.41 19.61
N THR A 310 2.15 28.83 20.75
CA THR A 310 2.92 29.11 21.98
C THR A 310 2.87 27.94 22.94
N ALA A 311 3.86 27.83 23.83
CA ALA A 311 3.88 26.78 24.85
C ALA A 311 2.62 26.76 25.72
N ASN A 312 2.01 27.91 25.96
CA ASN A 312 0.77 28.05 26.74
C ASN A 312 -0.46 27.54 25.99
N GLN A 313 -0.44 27.47 24.66
CA GLN A 313 -1.51 26.94 23.83
C GLN A 313 -1.52 25.40 23.81
N ILE A 314 -0.44 24.77 24.24
CA ILE A 314 -0.27 23.33 24.27
C ILE A 314 -0.34 22.79 25.72
N SER A 315 -0.52 23.67 26.72
CA SER A 315 -0.64 23.26 28.09
C SER A 315 -1.87 22.36 28.31
N SER A 316 -1.73 21.26 29.02
CA SER A 316 -2.75 20.27 29.33
C SER A 316 -2.99 19.14 28.34
N GLY A 317 -2.06 18.85 27.43
CA GLY A 317 -2.16 17.69 26.51
C GLY A 317 -3.20 17.84 25.38
N LEU A 318 -3.91 18.98 25.35
CA LEU A 318 -4.77 19.38 24.23
C LEU A 318 -4.41 20.82 23.86
N PRO A 319 -4.17 21.10 22.57
CA PRO A 319 -3.98 22.47 22.11
C PRO A 319 -5.22 23.27 22.44
N ASN A 320 -5.05 24.34 23.19
CA ASN A 320 -6.14 25.25 23.49
C ASN A 320 -6.29 26.25 22.33
N PHE A 321 -7.16 25.94 21.41
CA PHE A 321 -7.46 26.74 20.22
C PHE A 321 -8.39 27.93 20.53
N THR A 322 -8.29 28.53 21.70
CA THR A 322 -9.04 29.77 21.97
C THR A 322 -8.42 30.93 21.23
N GLY A 323 -9.07 31.34 20.13
CA GLY A 323 -8.79 32.63 19.54
C GLY A 323 -8.49 32.71 18.06
N GLY A 324 -8.87 31.75 17.22
CA GLY A 324 -8.87 31.90 15.75
C GLY A 324 -7.53 32.15 15.04
N ALA A 325 -6.47 32.39 15.79
CA ALA A 325 -5.15 32.76 15.25
C ALA A 325 -4.40 31.63 14.54
N GLN A 326 -4.82 30.40 14.73
CA GLN A 326 -4.13 29.22 14.16
C GLN A 326 -4.47 28.97 12.70
N TRP A 327 -5.70 29.23 12.33
CA TRP A 327 -6.17 29.10 10.94
C TRP A 327 -5.72 30.28 10.08
N GLY A 328 -5.34 31.40 10.69
CA GLY A 328 -4.94 32.64 10.02
C GLY A 328 -3.45 32.77 9.70
N ALA A 329 -2.58 31.91 10.21
CA ALA A 329 -1.13 32.01 10.02
C ALA A 329 -0.60 31.24 8.81
N SER A 330 -1.28 31.25 7.66
CA SER A 330 -0.87 30.61 6.40
C SER A 330 -0.37 29.18 6.59
N PRO A 331 -1.23 28.24 6.96
CA PRO A 331 -0.81 26.88 7.25
C PRO A 331 -0.28 26.14 6.02
N TRP A 332 -0.55 26.62 4.81
CA TRP A 332 -0.06 26.03 3.58
C TRP A 332 1.33 26.56 3.22
N VAL A 333 2.28 25.65 3.12
CA VAL A 333 3.69 25.95 2.87
C VAL A 333 4.19 25.11 1.69
N SER A 334 5.05 25.71 0.86
CA SER A 334 5.73 24.98 -0.20
C SER A 334 6.91 24.22 0.37
N VAL A 335 6.93 22.90 0.19
CA VAL A 335 8.00 22.01 0.63
C VAL A 335 8.39 21.04 -0.50
N GLN A 336 9.62 20.55 -0.46
CA GLN A 336 10.12 19.48 -1.35
C GLN A 336 10.34 18.17 -0.58
N CYS A 337 10.49 18.29 0.75
CA CYS A 337 10.54 17.15 1.63
C CYS A 337 10.07 17.59 3.03
N ASP A 338 9.55 16.64 3.82
CA ASP A 338 9.13 16.92 5.18
C ASP A 338 9.12 15.65 6.05
N LEU A 339 8.91 15.79 7.37
CA LEU A 339 8.64 14.65 8.23
C LEU A 339 7.20 14.16 8.07
N MET A 340 7.02 12.87 8.25
CA MET A 340 5.70 12.24 8.25
C MET A 340 4.89 12.62 9.50
N THR A 341 3.56 12.50 9.41
CA THR A 341 2.64 12.58 10.54
C THR A 341 2.34 11.20 11.12
N GLU A 342 1.76 11.15 12.33
CA GLU A 342 1.20 9.91 12.90
C GLU A 342 0.20 9.26 11.96
N LYS A 343 -0.66 10.03 11.32
CA LYS A 343 -1.66 9.52 10.39
C LYS A 343 -1.04 8.90 9.14
N MET A 344 0.01 9.51 8.58
CA MET A 344 0.72 8.95 7.42
C MET A 344 1.39 7.61 7.73
N VAL A 345 1.87 7.41 8.96
CA VAL A 345 2.59 6.20 9.35
C VAL A 345 1.68 5.17 10.02
N LEU A 346 0.78 5.59 10.92
CA LEU A 346 0.00 4.72 11.80
C LEU A 346 -1.50 4.65 11.43
N GLY A 347 -1.94 5.52 10.50
CA GLY A 347 -3.33 5.57 10.05
C GLY A 347 -4.24 6.48 10.88
N ALA A 348 -3.82 6.90 12.05
CA ALA A 348 -4.57 7.79 12.94
C ALA A 348 -3.61 8.63 13.81
N PRO A 349 -4.02 9.80 14.29
CA PRO A 349 -3.36 10.48 15.38
C PRO A 349 -3.54 9.64 16.66
N VAL A 350 -2.44 9.35 17.36
CA VAL A 350 -2.43 8.49 18.55
C VAL A 350 -2.07 9.30 19.79
N ASN A 351 -0.99 10.07 19.71
CA ASN A 351 -0.51 10.92 20.82
C ASN A 351 -0.82 12.40 20.57
N SER A 352 -0.90 12.83 19.32
CA SER A 352 -1.30 14.19 18.96
C SER A 352 -2.81 14.35 18.97
N ALA A 353 -3.29 15.56 19.23
CA ALA A 353 -4.72 15.83 19.14
C ALA A 353 -5.19 15.82 17.68
N SER A 354 -6.35 15.23 17.42
CA SER A 354 -6.97 15.21 16.10
C SER A 354 -7.24 16.61 15.52
N ALA A 355 -7.43 17.60 16.38
CA ALA A 355 -7.56 19.01 15.98
C ALA A 355 -6.26 19.60 15.40
N LEU A 356 -5.11 18.96 15.61
CA LEU A 356 -3.83 19.26 14.99
C LEU A 356 -3.55 18.38 13.77
N ASP A 357 -4.53 17.60 13.34
CA ASP A 357 -4.39 16.75 12.18
C ASP A 357 -4.33 17.63 10.94
N GLU A 358 -3.29 17.48 10.21
CA GLU A 358 -2.96 18.31 9.08
C GLU A 358 -3.78 17.91 7.86
N TRP A 359 -4.32 18.86 7.15
CA TRP A 359 -5.19 18.63 5.99
C TRP A 359 -4.49 17.87 4.84
N GLY A 360 -3.16 17.91 4.77
CA GLY A 360 -2.36 17.10 3.85
C GLY A 360 -2.35 15.61 4.21
N ALA A 361 -2.48 15.27 5.52
CA ALA A 361 -2.40 13.91 6.02
C ALA A 361 -3.79 13.24 6.12
N THR A 362 -4.32 12.77 5.01
CA THR A 362 -5.70 12.24 4.97
C THR A 362 -5.81 10.75 5.31
N ARG A 363 -4.75 9.96 5.09
CA ARG A 363 -4.74 8.51 5.30
C ARG A 363 -3.32 8.00 5.60
N GLN A 364 -3.22 6.73 5.96
CA GLN A 364 -1.94 6.04 6.07
C GLN A 364 -1.32 5.85 4.67
N PHE A 365 -0.01 5.99 4.56
CA PHE A 365 0.69 5.59 3.35
C PHE A 365 0.53 4.09 3.10
N SER A 366 0.25 3.74 1.86
CA SER A 366 -0.06 2.36 1.47
C SER A 366 1.04 1.38 1.84
N ALA A 367 2.31 1.76 1.74
CA ALA A 367 3.42 0.89 2.14
C ALA A 367 3.41 0.53 3.63
N PHE A 368 3.05 1.46 4.51
CA PHE A 368 2.96 1.17 5.95
C PHE A 368 1.72 0.33 6.29
N ARG A 369 0.64 0.50 5.54
CA ARG A 369 -0.56 -0.32 5.67
C ARG A 369 -0.34 -1.75 5.19
N LEU A 370 0.44 -1.93 4.12
CA LEU A 370 0.72 -3.23 3.50
C LEU A 370 1.87 -3.99 4.17
N SER A 371 2.77 -3.28 4.87
CA SER A 371 3.92 -3.88 5.54
C SER A 371 4.19 -3.22 6.89
N GLU A 372 3.73 -3.85 7.96
CA GLU A 372 4.01 -3.42 9.33
C GLU A 372 5.52 -3.35 9.62
N LYS A 373 6.31 -4.25 9.02
CA LYS A 373 7.78 -4.25 9.15
C LYS A 373 8.41 -2.93 8.70
N LEU A 374 7.82 -2.25 7.73
CA LEU A 374 8.34 -0.99 7.23
C LEU A 374 8.13 0.16 8.24
N ILE A 375 7.15 0.09 9.14
CA ILE A 375 6.91 1.13 10.15
C ILE A 375 8.18 1.35 10.97
N ASN A 376 8.85 0.28 11.38
CA ASN A 376 10.17 0.39 11.99
C ASN A 376 11.12 -0.71 11.53
N TYR A 377 11.80 -0.45 10.44
CA TYR A 377 12.62 -1.45 9.74
C TYR A 377 13.84 -1.92 10.51
N ASN A 378 14.52 -1.00 11.22
CA ASN A 378 15.78 -1.25 11.93
C ASN A 378 15.70 -1.06 13.46
N ARG A 379 14.50 -0.96 14.02
CA ARG A 379 14.24 -0.75 15.44
C ARG A 379 14.79 0.57 16.01
N GLN A 380 15.06 1.54 15.15
CA GLN A 380 15.47 2.88 15.57
C GLN A 380 14.25 3.79 15.67
N SER A 381 14.07 4.46 16.82
CA SER A 381 13.02 5.47 16.96
C SER A 381 13.28 6.66 16.03
N TYR A 382 12.21 7.23 15.44
CA TYR A 382 12.31 8.37 14.55
C TYR A 382 11.17 9.37 14.74
N TRP A 383 11.49 10.64 14.47
CA TRP A 383 10.56 11.74 14.63
C TRP A 383 9.40 11.72 13.63
N LEU A 384 8.26 12.14 14.15
CA LEU A 384 7.11 12.60 13.39
C LEU A 384 6.92 14.10 13.67
N ARG A 385 6.22 14.81 12.77
CA ARG A 385 6.08 16.27 12.90
C ARG A 385 4.95 16.71 13.85
N ASN A 386 4.11 15.77 14.32
CA ASN A 386 2.99 16.09 15.19
C ASN A 386 3.45 16.57 16.57
N ILE A 387 2.81 17.65 17.04
CA ILE A 387 3.03 18.20 18.37
C ILE A 387 2.13 17.46 19.35
N VAL A 388 2.69 17.10 20.49
CA VAL A 388 1.97 16.39 21.56
C VAL A 388 1.76 17.26 22.78
N SER A 389 2.76 18.04 23.16
CA SER A 389 2.70 18.92 24.33
C SER A 389 3.59 20.16 24.13
N SER A 390 3.68 21.02 25.11
CA SER A 390 4.59 22.19 25.10
C SER A 390 6.07 21.84 24.99
N ALA A 391 6.45 20.56 25.19
CA ALA A 391 7.83 20.10 25.17
C ALA A 391 8.07 18.88 24.25
N ASN A 392 6.99 18.21 23.79
CA ASN A 392 7.10 16.91 23.15
C ASN A 392 6.54 16.92 21.71
N PHE A 393 7.24 16.20 20.85
CA PHE A 393 6.76 15.78 19.54
C PHE A 393 6.44 14.28 19.52
N ALA A 394 5.58 13.87 18.61
CA ALA A 394 5.32 12.46 18.35
C ALA A 394 6.53 11.80 17.68
N ASN A 395 6.70 10.53 17.94
CA ASN A 395 7.69 9.69 17.28
C ASN A 395 7.16 8.26 17.12
N VAL A 396 7.81 7.49 16.27
CA VAL A 396 7.68 6.04 16.27
C VAL A 396 8.84 5.45 17.05
N ASN A 397 8.55 4.64 18.06
CA ASN A 397 9.61 4.03 18.88
C ASN A 397 10.25 2.80 18.24
N GLY A 398 11.30 2.28 18.85
CA GLY A 398 12.03 1.11 18.35
C GLY A 398 11.21 -0.19 18.21
N ASN A 399 9.97 -0.21 18.71
CA ASN A 399 9.03 -1.34 18.55
C ASN A 399 7.94 -1.07 17.48
N GLY A 400 8.03 0.06 16.74
CA GLY A 400 7.06 0.43 15.73
C GLY A 400 5.75 1.04 16.27
N ARG A 401 5.73 1.44 17.54
CA ARG A 401 4.54 2.02 18.18
C ARG A 401 4.64 3.55 18.24
N ALA A 402 3.46 4.19 18.24
CA ALA A 402 3.37 5.60 18.58
C ALA A 402 3.99 5.87 19.97
N ALA A 403 4.77 6.91 20.06
CA ALA A 403 5.40 7.36 21.28
C ALA A 403 5.57 8.89 21.25
N THR A 404 5.99 9.45 22.35
CA THR A 404 6.30 10.87 22.49
C THR A 404 7.75 11.04 22.93
N GLY A 405 8.36 12.14 22.54
CA GLY A 405 9.74 12.45 22.93
C GLY A 405 9.93 13.94 23.16
N ASP A 406 10.74 14.24 24.15
CA ASP A 406 11.17 15.61 24.42
C ASP A 406 11.85 16.20 23.19
N ALA A 407 11.53 17.43 22.84
CA ALA A 407 12.03 18.08 21.61
C ALA A 407 13.56 18.11 21.49
N SER A 408 14.28 18.04 22.61
CA SER A 408 15.75 17.99 22.67
C SER A 408 16.36 16.59 22.51
N LEU A 409 15.55 15.54 22.52
CA LEU A 409 16.04 14.17 22.27
C LEU A 409 16.57 14.04 20.84
N VAL A 410 17.58 13.20 20.69
CA VAL A 410 18.16 12.88 19.39
C VAL A 410 17.56 11.58 18.90
N LEU A 411 16.62 11.64 17.95
CA LEU A 411 16.00 10.49 17.32
C LEU A 411 16.24 10.50 15.81
N GLY A 412 15.90 9.41 15.14
CA GLY A 412 16.07 9.26 13.70
C GLY A 412 15.31 10.30 12.90
N VAL A 413 15.88 10.73 11.80
CA VAL A 413 15.28 11.60 10.80
C VAL A 413 14.91 10.76 9.59
N ARG A 414 13.62 10.68 9.29
CA ARG A 414 13.04 9.86 8.22
C ARG A 414 12.04 10.70 7.42
N PRO A 415 12.54 11.54 6.51
CA PRO A 415 11.69 12.43 5.72
C PRO A 415 11.00 11.69 4.59
N PHE A 416 9.95 12.31 4.01
CA PHE A 416 9.39 11.90 2.74
C PHE A 416 9.60 13.00 1.69
N ALA A 417 9.54 12.62 0.41
CA ALA A 417 9.53 13.52 -0.72
C ALA A 417 8.58 12.99 -1.80
N LEU A 418 8.20 13.84 -2.75
CA LEU A 418 7.38 13.45 -3.89
C LEU A 418 8.26 13.34 -5.13
N LEU A 419 8.26 12.15 -5.74
CA LEU A 419 9.00 11.83 -6.96
C LEU A 419 8.04 11.88 -8.17
N VAL A 420 8.49 12.52 -9.28
CA VAL A 420 7.76 12.65 -10.54
C VAL A 420 8.57 12.15 -11.73
#